data_72615302211cd157850d32cb1486b698
#
_entry.id   72615302211cd157850d32cb1486b698
#
_cell.length_a   1.000
_cell.length_b   1.000
_cell.length_c   1.000
_cell.angle_alpha   90.00
_cell.angle_beta   90.00
_cell.angle_gamma   90.00
#
_symmetry.space_group_name_H-M   'P 1'
#
loop_
_entity.id
_entity.type
_entity.pdbx_description
1 polymer ?
#
loop_
_entity_poly.entity_id
_entity_poly.type
_entity_poly.pdbx_seq_one_letter_code
_entity_poly.pdbx_strand_id
1 'polypeptide(L)'
;MAMGSHTLGGIYHLCQTLTTEAVLEGFTPAYLGRIGFFLFFIAASYGQMDRIVDDGSKQIRPSRFISLIAPLCVILLYLPNGLMDDLPTATKVTYLLVWLPAIFSAYYNLKHAIIPNLDFGFIKAIKLYNILAVCLAFAELLCLTAWNYLHNTWLVMTSVVFAILCVALMFAAKKGAEKWTL
;
A
#
# COMPACT_ATOMS: atom_id res chain seq x y z
N MET A 1 0.94 -4.06 -12.56
CA MET A 1 -0.47 -3.57 -12.49
C MET A 1 -0.64 -2.56 -11.35
N ALA A 2 -0.24 -2.83 -10.09
CA ALA A 2 -0.39 -1.87 -8.98
C ALA A 2 0.18 -0.48 -9.30
N MET A 3 1.45 -0.40 -9.72
CA MET A 3 2.08 0.87 -10.13
C MET A 3 1.35 1.56 -11.28
N GLY A 4 0.88 0.80 -12.28
CA GLY A 4 0.11 1.35 -13.39
C GLY A 4 -1.20 1.99 -12.94
N SER A 5 -1.92 1.33 -12.03
CA SER A 5 -3.15 1.89 -11.44
C SER A 5 -2.88 3.21 -10.70
N HIS A 6 -1.82 3.25 -9.87
CA HIS A 6 -1.42 4.46 -9.16
C HIS A 6 -1.03 5.59 -10.11
N THR A 7 -0.21 5.28 -11.14
CA THR A 7 0.25 6.25 -12.14
C THR A 7 -0.92 6.85 -12.92
N LEU A 8 -1.87 6.03 -13.36
CA LEU A 8 -3.08 6.51 -14.05
C LEU A 8 -3.89 7.44 -13.17
N GLY A 9 -4.08 7.09 -11.88
CA GLY A 9 -4.72 7.98 -10.92
C GLY A 9 -4.00 9.31 -10.75
N GLY A 10 -2.66 9.28 -10.70
CA GLY A 10 -1.82 10.48 -10.60
C GLY A 10 -1.89 11.36 -11.85
N ILE A 11 -1.85 10.77 -13.04
CA ILE A 11 -2.01 11.51 -14.32
C ILE A 11 -3.39 12.16 -14.37
N TYR A 12 -4.44 11.43 -14.02
CA TYR A 12 -5.79 11.99 -13.98
C TYR A 12 -5.87 13.18 -13.01
N HIS A 13 -5.31 13.04 -11.81
CA HIS A 13 -5.29 14.13 -10.83
C HIS A 13 -4.55 15.37 -11.37
N LEU A 14 -3.39 15.17 -12.00
CA LEU A 14 -2.62 16.24 -12.61
C LEU A 14 -3.42 16.95 -13.74
N CYS A 15 -4.02 16.18 -14.64
CA CYS A 15 -4.85 16.75 -15.72
C CYS A 15 -6.01 17.56 -15.13
N GLN A 16 -6.67 17.02 -14.11
CA GLN A 16 -7.79 17.68 -13.46
C GLN A 16 -7.37 18.98 -12.77
N THR A 17 -6.24 18.99 -12.05
CA THR A 17 -5.69 20.19 -11.41
C THR A 17 -5.32 21.28 -12.41
N LEU A 18 -4.84 20.89 -13.60
CA LEU A 18 -4.48 21.84 -14.66
C LEU A 18 -5.69 22.40 -15.42
N THR A 19 -6.82 21.67 -15.43
CA THR A 19 -8.00 22.05 -16.21
C THR A 19 -9.11 22.69 -15.37
N THR A 20 -9.09 22.48 -14.06
CA THR A 20 -10.17 22.92 -13.17
C THR A 20 -9.58 23.78 -12.05
N GLU A 21 -9.99 25.02 -11.97
CA GLU A 21 -9.61 25.93 -10.87
C GLU A 21 -10.34 25.61 -9.55
N ALA A 22 -11.35 24.74 -9.60
CA ALA A 22 -12.15 24.39 -8.43
C ALA A 22 -11.44 23.37 -7.54
N VAL A 23 -11.48 23.60 -6.24
CA VAL A 23 -11.07 22.59 -5.24
C VAL A 23 -11.99 21.38 -5.36
N LEU A 24 -11.42 20.24 -5.71
CA LEU A 24 -12.15 19.00 -5.89
C LEU A 24 -12.49 18.41 -4.53
N GLU A 25 -13.73 18.57 -4.12
CA GLU A 25 -14.25 17.96 -2.92
C GLU A 25 -14.80 16.55 -3.20
N GLY A 26 -14.50 15.61 -2.30
CA GLY A 26 -15.05 14.26 -2.35
C GLY A 26 -14.28 13.28 -3.24
N PHE A 27 -15.01 12.27 -3.74
CA PHE A 27 -14.42 11.16 -4.48
C PHE A 27 -14.12 11.54 -5.94
N THR A 28 -12.87 11.42 -6.33
CA THR A 28 -12.44 11.63 -7.73
C THR A 28 -11.86 10.33 -8.30
N PRO A 29 -11.83 10.15 -9.64
CA PRO A 29 -11.22 8.98 -10.28
C PRO A 29 -9.73 8.77 -9.90
N ALA A 30 -9.02 9.80 -9.45
CA ALA A 30 -7.67 9.69 -8.93
C ALA A 30 -7.57 8.70 -7.74
N TYR A 31 -8.59 8.67 -6.89
CA TYR A 31 -8.65 7.74 -5.76
C TYR A 31 -8.89 6.28 -6.19
N LEU A 32 -9.55 6.04 -7.35
CA LEU A 32 -9.64 4.70 -7.92
C LEU A 32 -8.27 4.13 -8.24
N GLY A 33 -7.35 4.96 -8.73
CA GLY A 33 -5.95 4.56 -8.95
C GLY A 33 -5.27 4.08 -7.67
N ARG A 34 -5.50 4.75 -6.55
CA ARG A 34 -4.96 4.39 -5.22
C ARG A 34 -5.62 3.14 -4.65
N ILE A 35 -6.93 3.04 -4.76
CA ILE A 35 -7.67 1.83 -4.36
C ILE A 35 -7.17 0.63 -5.17
N GLY A 36 -7.08 0.77 -6.50
CA GLY A 36 -6.54 -0.26 -7.38
C GLY A 36 -5.11 -0.67 -7.04
N PHE A 37 -4.26 0.28 -6.67
CA PHE A 37 -2.90 0.02 -6.19
C PHE A 37 -2.89 -0.99 -5.03
N PHE A 38 -3.67 -0.76 -3.98
CA PHE A 38 -3.76 -1.67 -2.83
C PHE A 38 -4.45 -2.99 -3.17
N LEU A 39 -5.50 -2.97 -3.99
CA LEU A 39 -6.18 -4.19 -4.44
C LEU A 39 -5.27 -5.12 -5.23
N PHE A 40 -4.38 -4.58 -6.07
CA PHE A 40 -3.39 -5.40 -6.77
C PHE A 40 -2.35 -6.02 -5.83
N PHE A 41 -1.96 -5.33 -4.76
CA PHE A 41 -1.11 -5.94 -3.72
C PHE A 41 -1.84 -7.04 -2.95
N ILE A 42 -3.12 -6.84 -2.63
CA ILE A 42 -3.94 -7.90 -2.01
C ILE A 42 -4.04 -9.10 -2.95
N ALA A 43 -4.37 -8.87 -4.22
CA ALA A 43 -4.49 -9.95 -5.21
C ALA A 43 -3.20 -10.74 -5.37
N ALA A 44 -2.04 -10.06 -5.36
CA ALA A 44 -0.74 -10.72 -5.44
C ALA A 44 -0.41 -11.54 -4.18
N SER A 45 -0.86 -11.10 -3.01
CA SER A 45 -0.52 -11.72 -1.73
C SER A 45 -1.54 -12.77 -1.28
N TYR A 46 -2.83 -12.55 -1.55
CA TYR A 46 -3.93 -13.40 -1.07
C TYR A 46 -4.12 -14.67 -1.88
N GLY A 47 -3.90 -14.66 -3.19
CA GLY A 47 -4.20 -15.75 -4.10
C GLY A 47 -3.53 -17.09 -3.73
N GLN A 48 -2.81 -17.69 -4.68
CA GLN A 48 -2.11 -18.97 -4.46
C GLN A 48 -1.01 -18.87 -3.40
N MET A 49 -0.40 -17.69 -3.24
CA MET A 49 0.69 -17.47 -2.29
C MET A 49 0.24 -17.67 -0.84
N ASP A 50 -0.92 -17.18 -0.45
CA ASP A 50 -1.40 -17.31 0.92
C ASP A 50 -1.62 -18.79 1.30
N ARG A 51 -2.13 -19.61 0.38
CA ARG A 51 -2.33 -21.04 0.60
C ARG A 51 -1.03 -21.86 0.67
N ILE A 52 0.00 -21.42 -0.06
CA ILE A 52 1.32 -22.08 -0.05
C ILE A 52 2.08 -21.73 1.22
N VAL A 53 1.99 -20.48 1.64
CA VAL A 53 2.78 -19.93 2.74
C VAL A 53 2.09 -20.16 4.08
N ASP A 54 0.75 -20.19 4.13
CA ASP A 54 -0.04 -20.38 5.34
C ASP A 54 -0.87 -21.67 5.24
N ASP A 55 -0.26 -22.79 5.67
CA ASP A 55 -0.87 -24.13 5.73
C ASP A 55 -1.85 -24.31 6.89
N GLY A 56 -2.12 -23.27 7.69
CA GLY A 56 -2.96 -23.35 8.88
C GLY A 56 -2.28 -23.91 10.13
N SER A 57 -1.00 -24.25 10.05
CA SER A 57 -0.25 -24.86 11.15
C SER A 57 -0.14 -23.97 12.39
N LYS A 58 0.08 -24.60 13.56
CA LYS A 58 0.31 -23.91 14.82
C LYS A 58 1.60 -23.09 14.81
N GLN A 59 2.57 -23.43 13.97
CA GLN A 59 3.85 -22.74 13.83
C GLN A 59 3.69 -21.34 13.21
N ILE A 60 2.69 -21.16 12.35
CA ILE A 60 2.42 -19.88 11.66
C ILE A 60 1.52 -18.96 12.49
N ARG A 61 0.87 -19.48 13.53
CA ARG A 61 -0.04 -18.72 14.38
C ARG A 61 0.58 -17.42 14.95
N PRO A 62 1.82 -17.41 15.50
CA PRO A 62 2.45 -16.18 15.98
C PRO A 62 2.60 -15.13 14.88
N SER A 63 3.00 -15.54 13.67
CA SER A 63 3.17 -14.64 12.54
C SER A 63 1.86 -13.95 12.15
N ARG A 64 0.72 -14.63 12.23
CA ARG A 64 -0.60 -14.03 11.99
C ARG A 64 -0.92 -12.93 13.01
N PHE A 65 -0.62 -13.17 14.30
CA PHE A 65 -0.84 -12.15 15.35
C PHE A 65 0.10 -10.95 15.19
N ILE A 66 1.39 -11.18 14.93
CA ILE A 66 2.35 -10.10 14.72
C ILE A 66 1.96 -9.27 13.50
N SER A 67 1.42 -9.91 12.46
CA SER A 67 0.97 -9.20 11.24
C SER A 67 -0.14 -8.21 11.49
N LEU A 68 -0.91 -8.33 12.58
CA LEU A 68 -1.95 -7.36 12.96
C LEU A 68 -1.37 -5.99 13.35
N ILE A 69 -0.07 -5.89 13.60
CA ILE A 69 0.58 -4.62 13.87
C ILE A 69 0.46 -3.68 12.66
N ALA A 70 0.64 -4.18 11.42
CA ALA A 70 0.55 -3.34 10.22
C ALA A 70 -0.85 -2.73 10.02
N PRO A 71 -1.96 -3.50 10.04
CA PRO A 71 -3.31 -2.94 10.06
C PRO A 71 -3.53 -1.92 11.17
N LEU A 72 -3.05 -2.21 12.38
CA LEU A 72 -3.19 -1.28 13.51
C LEU A 72 -2.49 0.05 13.22
N CYS A 73 -1.25 0.02 12.71
CA CYS A 73 -0.54 1.23 12.31
C CYS A 73 -1.26 1.99 11.19
N VAL A 74 -1.83 1.27 10.20
CA VAL A 74 -2.62 1.88 9.12
C VAL A 74 -3.87 2.57 9.68
N ILE A 75 -4.57 1.94 10.62
CA ILE A 75 -5.73 2.55 11.30
C ILE A 75 -5.31 3.79 12.09
N LEU A 76 -4.20 3.74 12.81
CA LEU A 76 -3.67 4.89 13.54
C LEU A 76 -3.31 6.07 12.63
N LEU A 77 -2.81 5.80 11.42
CA LEU A 77 -2.57 6.84 10.41
C LEU A 77 -3.87 7.45 9.84
N TYR A 78 -4.97 6.70 9.89
CA TYR A 78 -6.28 7.23 9.46
C TYR A 78 -6.90 8.18 10.49
N LEU A 79 -6.66 7.96 11.79
CA LEU A 79 -7.32 8.72 12.85
C LEU A 79 -7.24 10.25 12.69
N PRO A 80 -6.08 10.86 12.37
CA PRO A 80 -6.02 12.29 12.12
C PRO A 80 -6.97 12.73 11.01
N ASN A 81 -7.02 11.97 9.91
CA ASN A 81 -7.87 12.29 8.75
C ASN A 81 -9.37 12.10 9.04
N GLY A 82 -9.72 11.11 9.87
CA GLY A 82 -11.11 10.79 10.20
C GLY A 82 -11.71 11.69 11.29
N LEU A 83 -10.88 12.13 12.25
CA LEU A 83 -11.31 12.87 13.42
C LEU A 83 -11.29 14.39 13.25
N MET A 84 -10.66 14.92 12.20
CA MET A 84 -10.66 16.37 11.97
C MET A 84 -12.03 16.89 11.57
N ASP A 85 -12.48 17.91 12.28
CA ASP A 85 -13.79 18.54 12.05
C ASP A 85 -13.81 19.36 10.76
N ASP A 86 -12.65 19.87 10.33
CA ASP A 86 -12.52 20.76 9.17
C ASP A 86 -12.65 20.06 7.79
N LEU A 87 -12.61 18.72 7.74
CA LEU A 87 -12.75 17.99 6.49
C LEU A 87 -14.22 17.66 6.18
N PRO A 88 -14.69 17.93 4.94
CA PRO A 88 -16.00 17.51 4.49
C PRO A 88 -16.22 15.99 4.66
N THR A 89 -17.44 15.61 5.04
CA THR A 89 -17.78 14.18 5.23
C THR A 89 -17.50 13.33 3.98
N ALA A 90 -17.74 13.88 2.79
CA ALA A 90 -17.45 13.20 1.52
C ALA A 90 -15.95 12.87 1.38
N THR A 91 -15.07 13.77 1.81
CA THR A 91 -13.62 13.56 1.80
C THR A 91 -13.21 12.50 2.82
N LYS A 92 -13.77 12.52 4.03
CA LYS A 92 -13.53 11.49 5.06
C LYS A 92 -13.92 10.10 4.57
N VAL A 93 -15.08 9.97 3.93
CA VAL A 93 -15.55 8.71 3.33
C VAL A 93 -14.61 8.26 2.21
N THR A 94 -14.18 9.17 1.36
CA THR A 94 -13.22 8.88 0.27
C THR A 94 -11.90 8.31 0.82
N TYR A 95 -11.37 8.91 1.87
CA TYR A 95 -10.17 8.39 2.53
C TYR A 95 -10.41 7.01 3.14
N LEU A 96 -11.52 6.79 3.81
CA LEU A 96 -11.87 5.48 4.33
C LEU A 96 -11.88 4.40 3.24
N LEU A 97 -12.39 4.70 2.04
CA LEU A 97 -12.38 3.79 0.90
C LEU A 97 -10.96 3.44 0.41
N VAL A 98 -9.99 4.35 0.55
CA VAL A 98 -8.57 4.07 0.26
C VAL A 98 -7.91 3.28 1.39
N TRP A 99 -8.19 3.64 2.66
CA TRP A 99 -7.60 2.98 3.83
C TRP A 99 -8.07 1.53 4.00
N LEU A 100 -9.30 1.21 3.66
CA LEU A 100 -9.85 -0.15 3.77
C LEU A 100 -8.99 -1.19 3.01
N PRO A 101 -8.75 -1.08 1.70
CA PRO A 101 -7.85 -2.00 1.01
C PRO A 101 -6.40 -1.89 1.50
N ALA A 102 -5.94 -0.72 1.96
CA ALA A 102 -4.61 -0.58 2.54
C ALA A 102 -4.41 -1.42 3.80
N ILE A 103 -5.43 -1.51 4.68
CA ILE A 103 -5.43 -2.36 5.88
C ILE A 103 -5.19 -3.83 5.50
N PHE A 104 -5.95 -4.35 4.54
CA PHE A 104 -5.79 -5.74 4.09
C PHE A 104 -4.44 -5.96 3.39
N SER A 105 -4.02 -5.02 2.53
CA SER A 105 -2.72 -5.07 1.87
C SER A 105 -1.58 -5.13 2.89
N ALA A 106 -1.59 -4.27 3.90
CA ALA A 106 -0.58 -4.23 4.94
C ALA A 106 -0.54 -5.55 5.74
N TYR A 107 -1.69 -6.12 6.10
CA TYR A 107 -1.79 -7.39 6.81
C TYR A 107 -1.16 -8.53 6.02
N TYR A 108 -1.59 -8.75 4.78
CA TYR A 108 -1.12 -9.89 3.99
C TYR A 108 0.36 -9.78 3.63
N ASN A 109 0.81 -8.59 3.24
CA ASN A 109 2.22 -8.39 2.90
C ASN A 109 3.12 -8.56 4.15
N LEU A 110 2.74 -8.02 5.32
CA LEU A 110 3.51 -8.24 6.55
C LEU A 110 3.49 -9.71 6.97
N LYS A 111 2.34 -10.38 6.90
CA LYS A 111 2.23 -11.81 7.21
C LYS A 111 3.23 -12.63 6.38
N HIS A 112 3.29 -12.41 5.07
CA HIS A 112 4.21 -13.12 4.20
C HIS A 112 5.68 -12.72 4.39
N ALA A 113 5.95 -11.50 4.83
CA ALA A 113 7.31 -11.05 5.13
C ALA A 113 7.92 -11.74 6.36
N ILE A 114 7.11 -12.03 7.40
CA ILE A 114 7.58 -12.52 8.70
C ILE A 114 7.44 -14.04 8.88
N ILE A 115 6.77 -14.74 7.97
CA ILE A 115 6.65 -16.20 8.06
C ILE A 115 8.05 -16.84 8.09
N PRO A 116 8.29 -17.82 9.00
CA PRO A 116 9.57 -18.50 9.11
C PRO A 116 9.97 -19.13 7.77
N ASN A 117 11.29 -19.24 7.53
CA ASN A 117 11.83 -19.83 6.31
C ASN A 117 11.36 -21.29 6.18
N LEU A 118 10.49 -21.52 5.22
CA LEU A 118 10.36 -22.83 4.60
C LEU A 118 11.50 -22.94 3.58
N ASP A 119 12.14 -24.09 3.46
CA ASP A 119 13.41 -24.32 2.74
C ASP A 119 13.38 -24.12 1.19
N PHE A 120 12.44 -23.34 0.68
CA PHE A 120 12.33 -23.03 -0.74
C PHE A 120 13.11 -21.76 -1.10
N GLY A 121 14.11 -21.87 -1.93
CA GLY A 121 15.06 -20.79 -2.29
C GLY A 121 14.44 -19.51 -2.85
N PHE A 122 13.21 -19.54 -3.37
CA PHE A 122 12.47 -18.38 -3.88
C PHE A 122 11.86 -17.49 -2.77
N ILE A 123 11.73 -18.00 -1.54
CA ILE A 123 11.09 -17.29 -0.42
C ILE A 123 11.82 -16.00 -0.04
N LYS A 124 13.16 -15.94 -0.21
CA LYS A 124 13.92 -14.71 0.10
C LYS A 124 13.51 -13.52 -0.78
N ALA A 125 13.27 -13.76 -2.08
CA ALA A 125 12.84 -12.72 -3.00
C ALA A 125 11.41 -12.26 -2.68
N ILE A 126 10.53 -13.18 -2.31
CA ILE A 126 9.15 -12.89 -1.90
C ILE A 126 9.13 -12.07 -0.60
N LYS A 127 9.96 -12.40 0.38
CA LYS A 127 10.05 -11.62 1.64
C LYS A 127 10.46 -10.18 1.38
N LEU A 128 11.49 -9.97 0.55
CA LEU A 128 11.91 -8.62 0.20
C LEU A 128 10.81 -7.85 -0.51
N TYR A 129 10.13 -8.49 -1.48
CA TYR A 129 8.98 -7.89 -2.17
C TYR A 129 7.89 -7.46 -1.18
N ASN A 130 7.51 -8.34 -0.25
CA ASN A 130 6.45 -8.05 0.72
C ASN A 130 6.84 -6.95 1.72
N ILE A 131 8.10 -6.92 2.18
CA ILE A 131 8.60 -5.83 3.03
C ILE A 131 8.49 -4.49 2.28
N LEU A 132 8.98 -4.44 1.03
CA LEU A 132 8.90 -3.23 0.21
C LEU A 132 7.45 -2.83 -0.08
N ALA A 133 6.54 -3.79 -0.28
CA ALA A 133 5.12 -3.53 -0.47
C ALA A 133 4.48 -2.91 0.78
N VAL A 134 4.83 -3.38 1.98
CA VAL A 134 4.40 -2.77 3.25
C VAL A 134 4.95 -1.33 3.37
N CYS A 135 6.26 -1.15 3.17
CA CYS A 135 6.87 0.19 3.22
C CYS A 135 6.22 1.16 2.22
N LEU A 136 5.95 0.67 1.01
CA LEU A 136 5.31 1.46 -0.05
C LEU A 136 3.87 1.83 0.32
N ALA A 137 3.12 0.90 0.92
CA ALA A 137 1.77 1.17 1.41
C ALA A 137 1.77 2.28 2.48
N PHE A 138 2.70 2.22 3.44
CA PHE A 138 2.84 3.28 4.44
C PHE A 138 3.28 4.61 3.82
N ALA A 139 4.22 4.60 2.88
CA ALA A 139 4.66 5.82 2.19
C ALA A 139 3.51 6.50 1.44
N GLU A 140 2.66 5.73 0.75
CA GLU A 140 1.47 6.25 0.07
C GLU A 140 0.47 6.87 1.04
N LEU A 141 0.19 6.20 2.16
CA LEU A 141 -0.72 6.73 3.18
C LEU A 141 -0.15 7.98 3.87
N LEU A 142 1.17 8.04 4.08
CA LEU A 142 1.84 9.24 4.57
C LEU A 142 1.79 10.38 3.56
N CYS A 143 1.92 10.12 2.26
CA CYS A 143 1.72 11.12 1.22
C CYS A 143 0.30 11.70 1.27
N LEU A 144 -0.71 10.85 1.43
CA LEU A 144 -2.10 11.29 1.57
C LEU A 144 -2.33 12.13 2.82
N THR A 145 -1.74 11.74 3.95
CA THR A 145 -1.81 12.48 5.20
C THR A 145 -1.05 13.80 5.10
N ALA A 146 0.15 13.79 4.52
CA ALA A 146 0.98 14.98 4.33
C ALA A 146 0.31 16.03 3.44
N TRP A 147 -0.44 15.59 2.42
CA TRP A 147 -1.23 16.47 1.56
C TRP A 147 -2.20 17.37 2.34
N ASN A 148 -2.80 16.83 3.39
CA ASN A 148 -3.81 17.53 4.17
C ASN A 148 -3.26 18.36 5.33
N TYR A 149 -2.15 17.92 5.95
CA TYR A 149 -1.76 18.41 7.28
C TYR A 149 -0.34 18.94 7.37
N LEU A 150 0.50 18.61 6.42
CA LEU A 150 1.92 18.90 6.52
C LEU A 150 2.34 19.94 5.48
N HIS A 151 3.38 20.67 5.82
CA HIS A 151 3.98 21.66 4.92
C HIS A 151 4.46 20.98 3.61
N ASN A 152 4.47 21.73 2.51
CA ASN A 152 4.92 21.27 1.19
C ASN A 152 6.25 20.49 1.22
N THR A 153 7.15 20.83 2.14
CA THR A 153 8.42 20.10 2.33
C THR A 153 8.21 18.63 2.69
N TRP A 154 7.27 18.33 3.61
CA TRP A 154 6.96 16.94 3.99
C TRP A 154 6.31 16.16 2.87
N LEU A 155 5.45 16.82 2.09
CA LEU A 155 4.84 16.21 0.92
C LEU A 155 5.90 15.82 -0.12
N VAL A 156 6.85 16.70 -0.40
CA VAL A 156 7.97 16.41 -1.31
C VAL A 156 8.82 15.26 -0.78
N MET A 157 9.19 15.28 0.51
CA MET A 157 9.99 14.20 1.11
C MET A 157 9.29 12.84 1.04
N THR A 158 8.02 12.77 1.42
CA THR A 158 7.25 11.50 1.36
C THR A 158 7.08 11.01 -0.07
N SER A 159 6.87 11.91 -1.04
CA SER A 159 6.76 11.55 -2.46
C SER A 159 8.08 11.02 -3.04
N VAL A 160 9.21 11.60 -2.65
CA VAL A 160 10.54 11.10 -3.04
C VAL A 160 10.79 9.71 -2.45
N VAL A 161 10.48 9.50 -1.17
CA VAL A 161 10.58 8.18 -0.53
C VAL A 161 9.70 7.16 -1.24
N PHE A 162 8.45 7.53 -1.56
CA PHE A 162 7.53 6.68 -2.32
C PHE A 162 8.13 6.30 -3.69
N ALA A 163 8.66 7.26 -4.44
CA ALA A 163 9.28 7.00 -5.74
C ALA A 163 10.49 6.05 -5.65
N ILE A 164 11.36 6.22 -4.65
CA ILE A 164 12.49 5.32 -4.41
C ILE A 164 12.01 3.90 -4.09
N LEU A 165 10.99 3.77 -3.25
CA LEU A 165 10.39 2.47 -2.91
C LEU A 165 9.74 1.79 -4.11
N CYS A 166 9.11 2.56 -5.03
CA CYS A 166 8.57 2.03 -6.29
C CYS A 166 9.68 1.39 -7.14
N VAL A 167 10.80 2.09 -7.31
CA VAL A 167 11.95 1.58 -8.06
C VAL A 167 12.52 0.33 -7.39
N ALA A 168 12.72 0.35 -6.08
CA ALA A 168 13.21 -0.79 -5.31
C ALA A 168 12.29 -2.02 -5.45
N LEU A 169 10.96 -1.81 -5.39
CA LEU A 169 9.98 -2.89 -5.57
C LEU A 169 10.03 -3.49 -6.98
N MET A 170 10.20 -2.68 -8.02
CA MET A 170 10.36 -3.16 -9.39
C MET A 170 11.60 -4.05 -9.54
N PHE A 171 12.74 -3.66 -8.94
CA PHE A 171 13.94 -4.49 -8.92
C PHE A 171 13.75 -5.79 -8.15
N ALA A 172 13.09 -5.74 -6.99
CA ALA A 172 12.78 -6.93 -6.21
C ALA A 172 11.86 -7.90 -6.95
N ALA A 173 10.84 -7.38 -7.64
CA ALA A 173 9.93 -8.17 -8.46
C ALA A 173 10.65 -8.82 -9.65
N LYS A 174 11.49 -8.06 -10.37
CA LYS A 174 12.31 -8.60 -11.48
C LYS A 174 13.22 -9.72 -10.98
N LYS A 175 13.98 -9.50 -9.90
CA LYS A 175 14.88 -10.51 -9.32
C LYS A 175 14.12 -11.75 -8.81
N GLY A 176 12.88 -11.57 -8.35
CA GLY A 176 11.99 -12.68 -8.01
C GLY A 176 11.60 -13.49 -9.24
N ALA A 177 11.16 -12.83 -10.31
CA ALA A 177 10.74 -13.46 -11.55
C ALA A 177 11.89 -14.25 -12.21
N GLU A 178 13.10 -13.71 -12.27
CA GLU A 178 14.27 -14.39 -12.83
C GLU A 178 14.60 -15.72 -12.11
N LYS A 179 14.28 -15.83 -10.81
CA LYS A 179 14.48 -17.08 -10.05
C LYS A 179 13.38 -18.12 -10.28
N TRP A 180 12.27 -17.74 -10.90
CA TRP A 180 11.18 -18.67 -11.24
C TRP A 180 11.37 -19.31 -12.62
N THR A 181 12.24 -18.75 -13.45
CA THR A 181 12.50 -19.22 -14.82
C THR A 181 13.72 -20.14 -14.91
N LEU A 182 14.40 -20.38 -13.81
CA LEU A 182 15.51 -21.34 -13.66
C LEU A 182 15.08 -22.58 -12.86
#